data_4df8b72e7e968d4ea8ecccb51946f60d
#
_entry.id   4df8b72e7e968d4ea8ecccb51946f60d
#
_cell.length_a   1.000
_cell.length_b   1.000
_cell.length_c   1.000
_cell.angle_alpha   90.00
_cell.angle_beta   90.00
_cell.angle_gamma   90.00
#
_symmetry.space_group_name_H-M   'P 1'
#
loop_
_entity.id
_entity.type
_entity.pdbx_description
1 polymer ?
#
loop_
_entity_poly.entity_id
_entity_poly.type
_entity_poly.pdbx_seq_one_letter_code
_entity_poly.pdbx_strand_id
1 'polypeptide(L)'
;MKPVIETHALCKSYHGRPVVDHLNLTVPEGCVYGFLGPNGAGKSTTMKMLLGLVHPTGGSVELLGHTLNEANRIALLRQTGSLIESPSGYLHLTARENLSIVADLKDVDRKDISRVLEIVHLTKDADRKVGQYSLGMKQRLGIAMALLGNPKLLILDEPTNGLDPAGIQEMRSLIASMPQTTGATVLISSHLLGEIE
;
A
#
# COMPACT_ATOMS: atom_id res chain seq x y z
N MET A 1 -12.69 -17.86 5.84
CA MET A 1 -12.43 -16.42 5.90
C MET A 1 -12.82 -15.85 4.55
N LYS A 2 -13.46 -14.68 4.52
CA LYS A 2 -13.83 -14.06 3.25
C LYS A 2 -12.60 -13.40 2.65
N PRO A 3 -12.29 -13.59 1.36
CA PRO A 3 -11.15 -12.92 0.74
C PRO A 3 -11.42 -11.42 0.58
N VAL A 4 -10.36 -10.61 0.74
CA VAL A 4 -10.39 -9.15 0.50
C VAL A 4 -9.87 -8.80 -0.88
N ILE A 5 -9.07 -9.68 -1.49
CA ILE A 5 -8.61 -9.61 -2.88
C ILE A 5 -8.81 -10.97 -3.51
N GLU A 6 -9.43 -10.99 -4.70
CA GLU A 6 -9.43 -12.13 -5.59
C GLU A 6 -9.14 -11.67 -7.02
N THR A 7 -8.37 -12.47 -7.75
CA THR A 7 -8.16 -12.24 -9.18
C THR A 7 -8.48 -13.53 -9.94
N HIS A 8 -9.11 -13.39 -11.09
CA HIS A 8 -9.52 -14.50 -11.93
C HIS A 8 -8.87 -14.38 -13.30
N ALA A 9 -7.89 -15.25 -13.58
CA ALA A 9 -7.11 -15.29 -14.81
C ALA A 9 -6.62 -13.89 -15.24
N LEU A 10 -6.13 -13.09 -14.26
CA LEU A 10 -5.74 -11.70 -14.48
C LEU A 10 -4.55 -11.62 -15.43
N CYS A 11 -4.68 -10.86 -16.51
CA CYS A 11 -3.66 -10.71 -17.54
C CYS A 11 -3.33 -9.23 -17.79
N LYS A 12 -2.04 -8.97 -18.07
CA LYS A 12 -1.58 -7.71 -18.60
C LYS A 12 -0.47 -7.91 -19.62
N SER A 13 -0.69 -7.35 -20.81
CA SER A 13 0.34 -7.30 -21.85
C SER A 13 0.62 -5.86 -22.27
N TYR A 14 1.88 -5.56 -22.59
CA TYR A 14 2.31 -4.32 -23.18
C TYR A 14 2.99 -4.61 -24.53
N HIS A 15 2.51 -4.00 -25.58
CA HIS A 15 3.04 -4.21 -26.95
C HIS A 15 3.16 -5.70 -27.34
N GLY A 16 2.12 -6.49 -26.95
CA GLY A 16 2.07 -7.92 -27.25
C GLY A 16 2.93 -8.81 -26.32
N ARG A 17 3.67 -8.24 -25.39
CA ARG A 17 4.47 -9.00 -24.41
C ARG A 17 3.70 -9.16 -23.10
N PRO A 18 3.45 -10.38 -22.63
CA PRO A 18 2.79 -10.62 -21.36
C PRO A 18 3.72 -10.20 -20.21
N VAL A 19 3.17 -9.45 -19.26
CA VAL A 19 3.82 -9.04 -18.00
C VAL A 19 3.15 -9.69 -16.79
N VAL A 20 1.83 -9.89 -16.87
CA VAL A 20 1.07 -10.72 -15.94
C VAL A 20 0.24 -11.67 -16.78
N ASP A 21 0.32 -12.97 -16.45
CA ASP A 21 -0.29 -14.03 -17.24
C ASP A 21 -1.15 -14.95 -16.37
N HIS A 22 -2.47 -14.92 -16.60
CA HIS A 22 -3.50 -15.75 -15.93
C HIS A 22 -3.35 -15.84 -14.40
N LEU A 23 -3.01 -14.73 -13.74
CA LEU A 23 -2.80 -14.69 -12.30
C LEU A 23 -4.13 -14.92 -11.55
N ASN A 24 -4.14 -15.97 -10.71
CA ASN A 24 -5.19 -16.21 -9.74
C ASN A 24 -4.61 -15.98 -8.34
N LEU A 25 -5.04 -14.93 -7.68
CA LEU A 25 -4.59 -14.51 -6.36
C LEU A 25 -5.78 -14.47 -5.42
N THR A 26 -5.65 -15.04 -4.22
CA THR A 26 -6.66 -14.93 -3.15
C THR A 26 -5.99 -14.47 -1.88
N VAL A 27 -6.38 -13.33 -1.35
CA VAL A 27 -5.85 -12.75 -0.11
C VAL A 27 -6.95 -12.80 0.96
N PRO A 28 -6.76 -13.57 2.04
CA PRO A 28 -7.74 -13.64 3.13
C PRO A 28 -7.72 -12.35 3.97
N GLU A 29 -8.84 -12.08 4.65
CA GLU A 29 -8.99 -10.93 5.56
C GLU A 29 -8.12 -11.08 6.82
N GLY A 30 -7.60 -9.96 7.35
CA GLY A 30 -6.97 -9.89 8.68
C GLY A 30 -5.53 -10.40 8.76
N CYS A 31 -4.83 -10.51 7.62
CA CYS A 31 -3.44 -10.99 7.58
C CYS A 31 -2.49 -10.00 6.89
N VAL A 32 -1.20 -10.24 7.02
CA VAL A 32 -0.17 -9.74 6.12
C VAL A 32 0.09 -10.79 5.07
N TYR A 33 -0.15 -10.47 3.81
CA TYR A 33 0.04 -11.37 2.68
C TYR A 33 1.22 -10.93 1.81
N GLY A 34 2.23 -11.78 1.70
CA GLY A 34 3.42 -11.52 0.89
C GLY A 34 3.24 -11.92 -0.57
N PHE A 35 3.44 -10.96 -1.47
CA PHE A 35 3.46 -11.17 -2.92
C PHE A 35 4.91 -11.16 -3.42
N LEU A 36 5.53 -12.35 -3.49
CA LEU A 36 6.95 -12.52 -3.74
C LEU A 36 7.26 -12.73 -5.21
N GLY A 37 8.41 -12.25 -5.65
CA GLY A 37 8.91 -12.51 -6.98
C GLY A 37 10.11 -11.63 -7.35
N PRO A 38 10.92 -12.03 -8.34
CA PRO A 38 12.07 -11.24 -8.77
C PRO A 38 11.65 -9.90 -9.38
N ASN A 39 12.61 -9.00 -9.55
CA ASN A 39 12.37 -7.75 -10.27
C ASN A 39 11.93 -8.06 -11.71
N GLY A 40 10.91 -7.32 -12.19
CA GLY A 40 10.31 -7.56 -13.51
C GLY A 40 9.26 -8.67 -13.57
N ALA A 41 8.95 -9.37 -12.46
CA ALA A 41 7.91 -10.41 -12.41
C ALA A 41 6.46 -9.89 -12.50
N GLY A 42 6.24 -8.60 -12.71
CA GLY A 42 4.90 -8.04 -12.82
C GLY A 42 4.24 -7.62 -11.50
N LYS A 43 4.95 -7.65 -10.37
CA LYS A 43 4.41 -7.32 -9.03
C LYS A 43 3.74 -5.94 -9.00
N SER A 44 4.49 -4.88 -9.31
CA SER A 44 3.96 -3.50 -9.32
C SER A 44 2.83 -3.32 -10.35
N THR A 45 2.92 -4.01 -11.50
CA THR A 45 1.83 -4.01 -12.50
C THR A 45 0.56 -4.64 -11.93
N THR A 46 0.69 -5.76 -11.23
CA THR A 46 -0.44 -6.41 -10.55
C THR A 46 -1.04 -5.47 -9.52
N MET A 47 -0.24 -4.87 -8.64
CA MET A 47 -0.73 -3.92 -7.65
C MET A 47 -1.42 -2.70 -8.27
N LYS A 48 -0.88 -2.18 -9.36
CA LYS A 48 -1.53 -1.10 -10.13
C LYS A 48 -2.87 -1.54 -10.73
N MET A 49 -3.02 -2.79 -11.17
CA MET A 49 -4.30 -3.34 -11.62
C MET A 49 -5.29 -3.49 -10.47
N LEU A 50 -4.86 -3.96 -9.30
CA LEU A 50 -5.70 -4.03 -8.09
C LEU A 50 -6.24 -2.66 -7.68
N LEU A 51 -5.47 -1.59 -7.90
CA LEU A 51 -5.87 -0.21 -7.61
C LEU A 51 -6.63 0.47 -8.78
N GLY A 52 -6.86 -0.24 -9.88
CA GLY A 52 -7.47 0.35 -11.07
C GLY A 52 -6.66 1.48 -11.71
N LEU A 53 -5.35 1.56 -11.43
CA LEU A 53 -4.42 2.50 -12.07
C LEU A 53 -3.99 2.03 -13.45
N VAL A 54 -4.10 0.72 -13.70
CA VAL A 54 -3.81 0.08 -14.98
C VAL A 54 -4.96 -0.89 -15.28
N HIS A 55 -5.53 -0.81 -16.48
CA HIS A 55 -6.56 -1.74 -16.92
C HIS A 55 -5.94 -3.09 -17.30
N PRO A 56 -6.50 -4.22 -16.82
CA PRO A 56 -6.14 -5.54 -17.31
C PRO A 56 -6.37 -5.66 -18.81
N THR A 57 -5.62 -6.54 -19.48
CA THR A 57 -5.91 -6.98 -20.85
C THR A 57 -6.84 -8.20 -20.89
N GLY A 58 -7.02 -8.87 -19.75
CA GLY A 58 -7.92 -10.00 -19.57
C GLY A 58 -8.09 -10.34 -18.10
N GLY A 59 -9.11 -11.12 -17.78
CA GLY A 59 -9.43 -11.49 -16.41
C GLY A 59 -10.15 -10.40 -15.63
N SER A 60 -10.28 -10.60 -14.32
CA SER A 60 -10.97 -9.66 -13.44
C SER A 60 -10.31 -9.55 -12.08
N VAL A 61 -10.63 -8.47 -11.36
CA VAL A 61 -10.20 -8.17 -9.99
C VAL A 61 -11.44 -8.00 -9.13
N GLU A 62 -11.45 -8.64 -7.97
CA GLU A 62 -12.40 -8.38 -6.90
C GLU A 62 -11.69 -7.81 -5.69
N LEU A 63 -12.23 -6.70 -5.14
CA LEU A 63 -11.75 -6.07 -3.91
C LEU A 63 -12.90 -5.98 -2.90
N LEU A 64 -12.65 -6.40 -1.68
CA LEU A 64 -13.62 -6.31 -0.57
C LEU A 64 -14.96 -6.95 -0.94
N GLY A 65 -14.94 -8.01 -1.77
CA GLY A 65 -16.11 -8.75 -2.24
C GLY A 65 -16.88 -8.10 -3.38
N HIS A 66 -16.29 -7.15 -4.09
CA HIS A 66 -16.89 -6.48 -5.24
C HIS A 66 -15.95 -6.50 -6.44
N THR A 67 -16.46 -6.87 -7.61
CA THR A 67 -15.70 -6.77 -8.86
C THR A 67 -15.34 -5.32 -9.16
N LEU A 68 -14.04 -5.03 -9.31
CA LEU A 68 -13.55 -3.69 -9.59
C LEU A 68 -13.96 -3.25 -10.99
N ASN A 69 -14.66 -2.13 -11.09
CA ASN A 69 -15.06 -1.50 -12.34
C ASN A 69 -15.14 0.02 -12.20
N GLU A 70 -15.37 0.75 -13.28
CA GLU A 70 -15.41 2.21 -13.29
C GLU A 70 -16.46 2.80 -12.34
N ALA A 71 -17.60 2.14 -12.17
CA ALA A 71 -18.70 2.64 -11.36
C ALA A 71 -18.39 2.58 -9.84
N ASN A 72 -17.65 1.56 -9.38
CA ASN A 72 -17.39 1.35 -7.95
C ASN A 72 -15.95 1.63 -7.53
N ARG A 73 -15.04 1.90 -8.47
CA ARG A 73 -13.60 2.09 -8.21
C ARG A 73 -13.34 3.09 -7.08
N ILE A 74 -13.95 4.26 -7.13
CA ILE A 74 -13.73 5.32 -6.12
C ILE A 74 -14.18 4.85 -4.73
N ALA A 75 -15.31 4.19 -4.63
CA ALA A 75 -15.84 3.69 -3.35
C ALA A 75 -14.94 2.60 -2.75
N LEU A 76 -14.35 1.73 -3.58
CA LEU A 76 -13.41 0.70 -3.15
C LEU A 76 -12.06 1.30 -2.75
N LEU A 77 -11.55 2.28 -3.52
CA LEU A 77 -10.29 2.95 -3.22
C LEU A 77 -10.36 3.82 -1.96
N ARG A 78 -11.51 4.35 -1.59
CA ARG A 78 -11.71 5.02 -0.29
C ARG A 78 -11.46 4.09 0.91
N GLN A 79 -11.68 2.78 0.74
CA GLN A 79 -11.46 1.75 1.76
C GLN A 79 -10.09 1.06 1.61
N THR A 80 -9.27 1.50 0.63
CA THR A 80 -7.96 0.94 0.33
C THR A 80 -6.90 2.01 0.49
N GLY A 81 -5.88 1.73 1.31
CA GLY A 81 -4.66 2.54 1.37
C GLY A 81 -3.60 1.94 0.46
N SER A 82 -2.75 2.78 -0.12
CA SER A 82 -1.68 2.27 -0.98
C SER A 82 -0.41 3.09 -0.87
N LEU A 83 0.72 2.38 -1.00
CA LEU A 83 2.05 2.95 -1.22
C LEU A 83 2.65 2.22 -2.42
N ILE A 84 2.64 2.85 -3.59
CA ILE A 84 3.15 2.30 -4.84
C ILE A 84 4.36 3.12 -5.26
N GLU A 85 5.48 2.44 -5.54
CA GLU A 85 6.77 3.06 -5.89
C GLU A 85 7.35 3.87 -4.72
N SER A 86 7.76 5.12 -4.94
CA SER A 86 8.38 5.96 -3.92
C SER A 86 7.34 6.73 -3.12
N PRO A 87 7.57 6.95 -1.81
CA PRO A 87 6.69 7.79 -1.01
C PRO A 87 6.67 9.21 -1.57
N SER A 88 5.49 9.64 -2.01
CA SER A 88 5.26 10.95 -2.63
C SER A 88 4.81 11.96 -1.58
N GLY A 89 5.75 12.74 -1.04
CA GLY A 89 5.44 13.86 -0.17
C GLY A 89 6.07 15.15 -0.68
N TYR A 90 5.43 16.28 -0.39
CA TYR A 90 6.02 17.60 -0.66
C TYR A 90 7.17 17.84 0.31
N LEU A 91 8.41 17.84 -0.20
CA LEU A 91 9.65 17.89 0.59
C LEU A 91 9.80 19.19 1.41
N HIS A 92 9.19 20.28 0.95
CA HIS A 92 9.22 21.60 1.62
C HIS A 92 8.18 21.74 2.72
N LEU A 93 7.22 20.81 2.80
CA LEU A 93 6.19 20.76 3.84
C LEU A 93 6.59 19.80 4.96
N THR A 94 5.99 19.95 6.13
CA THR A 94 6.09 19.03 7.26
C THR A 94 5.29 17.76 7.00
N ALA A 95 5.49 16.71 7.81
CA ALA A 95 4.68 15.50 7.72
C ALA A 95 3.20 15.79 8.02
N ARG A 96 2.92 16.62 9.02
CA ARG A 96 1.57 17.04 9.39
C ARG A 96 0.85 17.75 8.24
N GLU A 97 1.54 18.68 7.57
CA GLU A 97 0.98 19.39 6.41
C GLU A 97 0.72 18.43 5.24
N ASN A 98 1.66 17.53 4.94
CA ASN A 98 1.47 16.50 3.92
C ASN A 98 0.25 15.61 4.22
N LEU A 99 0.12 15.14 5.46
CA LEU A 99 -1.03 14.34 5.90
C LEU A 99 -2.33 15.14 5.85
N SER A 100 -2.31 16.44 6.14
CA SER A 100 -3.49 17.31 6.03
C SER A 100 -4.01 17.38 4.59
N ILE A 101 -3.10 17.52 3.62
CA ILE A 101 -3.47 17.52 2.19
C ILE A 101 -4.14 16.19 1.81
N VAL A 102 -3.57 15.06 2.25
CA VAL A 102 -4.14 13.74 1.93
C VAL A 102 -5.47 13.52 2.66
N ALA A 103 -5.60 13.98 3.90
CA ALA A 103 -6.86 13.91 4.64
C ALA A 103 -7.99 14.68 3.92
N ASP A 104 -7.69 15.90 3.45
CA ASP A 104 -8.64 16.71 2.69
C ASP A 104 -9.03 16.04 1.36
N LEU A 105 -8.07 15.47 0.63
CA LEU A 105 -8.34 14.75 -0.62
C LEU A 105 -9.18 13.47 -0.42
N LYS A 106 -9.03 12.81 0.73
CA LYS A 106 -9.79 11.60 1.08
C LYS A 106 -11.12 11.90 1.78
N ASP A 107 -11.38 13.17 2.11
CA ASP A 107 -12.52 13.60 2.94
C ASP A 107 -12.52 12.92 4.32
N VAL A 108 -11.35 12.91 4.98
CA VAL A 108 -11.10 12.32 6.29
C VAL A 108 -10.86 13.41 7.34
N ASP A 109 -11.41 13.24 8.55
CA ASP A 109 -11.19 14.19 9.65
C ASP A 109 -9.69 14.28 9.96
N ARG A 110 -9.16 15.51 9.98
CA ARG A 110 -7.76 15.80 10.31
C ARG A 110 -7.33 15.33 11.71
N LYS A 111 -8.27 15.02 12.60
CA LYS A 111 -7.98 14.38 13.89
C LYS A 111 -7.31 13.01 13.72
N ASP A 112 -7.55 12.34 12.59
CA ASP A 112 -6.93 11.05 12.26
C ASP A 112 -5.42 11.14 12.03
N ILE A 113 -4.89 12.33 11.75
CA ILE A 113 -3.46 12.58 11.52
C ILE A 113 -2.63 12.16 12.75
N SER A 114 -3.10 12.47 13.95
CA SER A 114 -2.36 12.12 15.18
C SER A 114 -2.27 10.61 15.35
N ARG A 115 -3.35 9.88 15.08
CA ARG A 115 -3.39 8.41 15.12
C ARG A 115 -2.39 7.78 14.14
N VAL A 116 -2.39 8.20 12.88
CA VAL A 116 -1.47 7.61 11.89
C VAL A 116 -0.01 7.96 12.15
N LEU A 117 0.29 9.16 12.65
CA LEU A 117 1.65 9.55 13.08
C LEU A 117 2.15 8.69 14.25
N GLU A 118 1.28 8.36 15.19
CA GLU A 118 1.61 7.48 16.32
C GLU A 118 1.91 6.06 15.83
N ILE A 119 1.04 5.48 14.98
CA ILE A 119 1.21 4.13 14.42
C ILE A 119 2.56 3.99 13.71
N VAL A 120 2.97 4.99 12.91
CA VAL A 120 4.23 4.92 12.15
C VAL A 120 5.43 5.49 12.92
N HIS A 121 5.27 5.84 14.20
CA HIS A 121 6.32 6.39 15.07
C HIS A 121 6.98 7.68 14.55
N LEU A 122 6.18 8.60 13.98
CA LEU A 122 6.62 9.90 13.48
C LEU A 122 6.10 11.10 14.28
N THR A 123 5.46 10.88 15.44
CA THR A 123 4.85 11.94 16.25
C THR A 123 5.85 13.05 16.61
N LYS A 124 7.08 12.68 17.01
CA LYS A 124 8.12 13.64 17.41
C LYS A 124 8.68 14.47 16.24
N ASP A 125 8.60 13.94 15.04
CA ASP A 125 9.10 14.55 13.82
C ASP A 125 7.98 15.16 12.94
N ALA A 126 6.74 15.17 13.43
CA ALA A 126 5.55 15.56 12.67
C ALA A 126 5.64 16.97 12.06
N ASP A 127 6.30 17.89 12.77
CA ASP A 127 6.44 19.30 12.40
C ASP A 127 7.79 19.62 11.74
N ARG A 128 8.60 18.59 11.44
CA ARG A 128 9.84 18.67 10.69
C ARG A 128 9.56 18.54 9.19
N LYS A 129 10.29 19.29 8.35
CA LYS A 129 10.14 19.22 6.89
C LYS A 129 10.55 17.86 6.35
N VAL A 130 9.73 17.29 5.45
CA VAL A 130 9.93 15.95 4.87
C VAL A 130 11.25 15.86 4.07
N GLY A 131 11.75 16.98 3.54
CA GLY A 131 13.06 17.04 2.90
C GLY A 131 14.23 16.65 3.80
N GLN A 132 14.06 16.77 5.13
CA GLN A 132 15.07 16.41 6.15
C GLN A 132 14.91 14.98 6.68
N TYR A 133 13.92 14.23 6.18
CA TYR A 133 13.66 12.85 6.59
C TYR A 133 14.65 11.88 5.96
N SER A 134 15.05 10.86 6.73
CA SER A 134 15.70 9.68 6.16
C SER A 134 14.77 8.95 5.19
N LEU A 135 15.30 8.04 4.40
CA LEU A 135 14.46 7.21 3.50
C LEU A 135 13.42 6.42 4.31
N GLY A 136 13.81 5.79 5.41
CA GLY A 136 12.89 5.05 6.29
C GLY A 136 11.78 5.93 6.87
N MET A 137 12.09 7.17 7.27
CA MET A 137 11.06 8.12 7.72
C MET A 137 10.11 8.52 6.59
N LYS A 138 10.60 8.68 5.36
CA LYS A 138 9.76 8.94 4.18
C LYS A 138 8.85 7.76 3.87
N GLN A 139 9.35 6.53 3.95
CA GLN A 139 8.55 5.32 3.78
C GLN A 139 7.45 5.23 4.85
N ARG A 140 7.77 5.47 6.12
CA ARG A 140 6.79 5.53 7.21
C ARG A 140 5.73 6.60 6.98
N LEU A 141 6.11 7.80 6.49
CA LEU A 141 5.15 8.84 6.12
C LEU A 141 4.22 8.38 4.97
N GLY A 142 4.75 7.69 3.94
CA GLY A 142 3.94 7.11 2.87
C GLY A 142 2.91 6.11 3.40
N ILE A 143 3.31 5.28 4.37
CA ILE A 143 2.39 4.36 5.06
C ILE A 143 1.36 5.13 5.88
N ALA A 144 1.74 6.20 6.59
CA ALA A 144 0.80 7.06 7.32
C ALA A 144 -0.27 7.66 6.39
N MET A 145 0.14 8.13 5.20
CA MET A 145 -0.79 8.62 4.18
C MET A 145 -1.75 7.53 3.70
N ALA A 146 -1.26 6.29 3.54
CA ALA A 146 -2.08 5.14 3.18
C ALA A 146 -3.10 4.79 4.28
N LEU A 147 -2.73 4.92 5.56
CA LEU A 147 -3.55 4.59 6.74
C LEU A 147 -4.64 5.62 7.05
N LEU A 148 -4.60 6.84 6.49
CA LEU A 148 -5.63 7.85 6.71
C LEU A 148 -7.01 7.34 6.29
N GLY A 149 -8.00 7.54 7.16
CA GLY A 149 -9.36 7.09 6.98
C GLY A 149 -9.60 5.62 7.35
N ASN A 150 -8.65 5.00 8.04
CA ASN A 150 -8.75 3.62 8.54
C ASN A 150 -9.15 2.60 7.47
N PRO A 151 -8.36 2.42 6.39
CA PRO A 151 -8.68 1.52 5.30
C PRO A 151 -8.75 0.07 5.78
N LYS A 152 -9.60 -0.75 5.10
CA LYS A 152 -9.69 -2.20 5.35
C LYS A 152 -8.57 -2.99 4.67
N LEU A 153 -7.98 -2.41 3.62
CA LEU A 153 -6.92 -3.02 2.82
C LEU A 153 -5.78 -2.04 2.63
N LEU A 154 -4.55 -2.51 2.83
CA LEU A 154 -3.32 -1.80 2.49
C LEU A 154 -2.58 -2.56 1.39
N ILE A 155 -2.16 -1.85 0.36
CA ILE A 155 -1.32 -2.39 -0.73
C ILE A 155 0.01 -1.64 -0.72
N LEU A 156 1.10 -2.34 -0.37
CA LEU A 156 2.43 -1.76 -0.19
C LEU A 156 3.41 -2.40 -1.18
N ASP A 157 3.90 -1.60 -2.13
CA ASP A 157 4.84 -2.06 -3.15
C ASP A 157 6.29 -1.79 -2.70
N GLU A 158 7.01 -2.87 -2.36
CA GLU A 158 8.42 -2.85 -1.93
C GLU A 158 8.74 -1.80 -0.85
N PRO A 159 8.01 -1.74 0.29
CA PRO A 159 8.15 -0.67 1.29
C PRO A 159 9.48 -0.67 2.02
N THR A 160 10.28 -1.74 1.92
CA THR A 160 11.60 -1.90 2.51
C THR A 160 12.75 -1.53 1.55
N ASN A 161 12.42 -1.28 0.28
CA ASN A 161 13.43 -1.05 -0.76
C ASN A 161 14.33 0.16 -0.43
N GLY A 162 15.66 -0.07 -0.50
CA GLY A 162 16.67 0.95 -0.25
C GLY A 162 16.91 1.29 1.22
N LEU A 163 16.27 0.60 2.16
CA LEU A 163 16.53 0.75 3.59
C LEU A 163 17.79 -0.03 3.99
N ASP A 164 18.46 0.45 5.04
CA ASP A 164 19.49 -0.30 5.73
C ASP A 164 18.92 -1.49 6.53
N PRO A 165 19.73 -2.46 6.97
CA PRO A 165 19.23 -3.65 7.67
C PRO A 165 18.39 -3.33 8.93
N ALA A 166 18.72 -2.28 9.67
CA ALA A 166 17.96 -1.86 10.84
C ALA A 166 16.59 -1.30 10.43
N GLY A 167 16.55 -0.44 9.40
CA GLY A 167 15.32 0.10 8.84
C GLY A 167 14.40 -0.96 8.24
N ILE A 168 14.95 -2.01 7.62
CA ILE A 168 14.18 -3.16 7.13
C ILE A 168 13.49 -3.85 8.31
N GLN A 169 14.21 -4.15 9.40
CA GLN A 169 13.63 -4.80 10.58
C GLN A 169 12.52 -3.96 11.23
N GLU A 170 12.74 -2.66 11.39
CA GLU A 170 11.74 -1.75 11.93
C GLU A 170 10.49 -1.67 11.05
N MET A 171 10.66 -1.63 9.72
CA MET A 171 9.55 -1.60 8.76
C MET A 171 8.77 -2.91 8.77
N ARG A 172 9.45 -4.06 8.84
CA ARG A 172 8.81 -5.38 8.98
C ARG A 172 7.96 -5.45 10.25
N SER A 173 8.52 -5.06 11.39
CA SER A 173 7.80 -5.05 12.68
C SER A 173 6.56 -4.15 12.62
N LEU A 174 6.68 -2.97 11.99
CA LEU A 174 5.57 -2.06 11.79
C LEU A 174 4.47 -2.71 10.95
N ILE A 175 4.81 -3.28 9.77
CA ILE A 175 3.85 -3.90 8.86
C ILE A 175 3.19 -5.12 9.51
N ALA A 176 3.97 -5.97 10.19
CA ALA A 176 3.46 -7.16 10.88
C ALA A 176 2.43 -6.83 11.97
N SER A 177 2.56 -5.68 12.61
CA SER A 177 1.62 -5.23 13.65
C SER A 177 0.30 -4.66 13.10
N MET A 178 0.23 -4.29 11.81
CA MET A 178 -0.90 -3.55 11.25
C MET A 178 -2.25 -4.26 11.36
N PRO A 179 -2.37 -5.58 11.08
CA PRO A 179 -3.66 -6.25 11.22
C PRO A 179 -4.22 -6.15 12.64
N GLN A 180 -3.37 -6.22 13.67
CA GLN A 180 -3.79 -6.12 15.07
C GLN A 180 -4.06 -4.66 15.50
N THR A 181 -3.26 -3.70 15.01
CA THR A 181 -3.34 -2.29 15.44
C THR A 181 -4.39 -1.49 14.68
N THR A 182 -4.67 -1.84 13.43
CA THR A 182 -5.57 -1.10 12.54
C THR A 182 -6.77 -1.90 12.05
N GLY A 183 -6.72 -3.24 12.16
CA GLY A 183 -7.70 -4.14 11.56
C GLY A 183 -7.57 -4.29 10.04
N ALA A 184 -6.58 -3.65 9.40
CA ALA A 184 -6.41 -3.72 7.95
C ALA A 184 -5.73 -5.03 7.53
N THR A 185 -6.16 -5.58 6.41
CA THR A 185 -5.39 -6.60 5.69
C THR A 185 -4.28 -5.93 4.90
N VAL A 186 -3.09 -6.50 4.88
CA VAL A 186 -1.93 -5.94 4.18
C VAL A 186 -1.49 -6.87 3.06
N LEU A 187 -1.47 -6.37 1.83
CA LEU A 187 -0.76 -6.99 0.71
C LEU A 187 0.57 -6.25 0.54
N ILE A 188 1.68 -6.98 0.67
CA ILE A 188 3.02 -6.42 0.50
C ILE A 188 3.76 -7.14 -0.61
N SER A 189 4.38 -6.41 -1.56
CA SER A 189 5.34 -6.99 -2.48
C SER A 189 6.75 -6.96 -1.91
N SER A 190 7.51 -8.01 -2.20
CA SER A 190 8.94 -8.06 -1.95
C SER A 190 9.66 -8.91 -3.00
N HIS A 191 10.94 -8.62 -3.22
CA HIS A 191 11.83 -9.47 -4.00
C HIS A 191 12.72 -10.36 -3.12
N LEU A 192 12.68 -10.19 -1.79
CA LEU A 192 13.46 -10.93 -0.82
C LEU A 192 12.58 -11.87 0.00
N LEU A 193 12.83 -13.19 -0.06
CA LEU A 193 12.10 -14.21 0.69
C LEU A 193 12.14 -14.00 2.20
N GLY A 194 13.29 -13.57 2.75
CA GLY A 194 13.47 -13.31 4.18
C GLY A 194 12.79 -12.06 4.72
N GLU A 195 12.03 -11.31 3.91
CA GLU A 195 11.30 -10.11 4.37
C GLU A 195 9.89 -10.39 4.90
N ILE A 196 9.37 -11.62 4.71
CA ILE A 196 7.97 -11.97 5.00
C ILE A 196 7.83 -13.07 6.07
N GLU A 197 8.93 -13.65 6.54
CA GLU A 197 8.94 -14.63 7.64
C GLU A 197 8.82 -14.00 9.02
#